data_51cea58eed0762de0dc796579340951a
#
_entry.id   51cea58eed0762de0dc796579340951a
#
_cell.length_a   1.000
_cell.length_b   1.000
_cell.length_c   1.000
_cell.angle_alpha   90.00
_cell.angle_beta   90.00
_cell.angle_gamma   90.00
#
_symmetry.space_group_name_H-M   'P 1'
#
loop_
_entity.id
_entity.type
_entity.pdbx_description
1 polymer ?
#
loop_
_entity_poly.entity_id
_entity_poly.type
_entity_poly.pdbx_seq_one_letter_code
_entity_poly.pdbx_strand_id
1 'polypeptide(L)'
;MGLSKYKVKVGYMTSNIIMTIPILMISAVFTFLSSILLIKIEKNRGILCKDVHKPYEYYLPCIGGFPLYIGNLTGILLLMYFKFLDLRLSISIILVMTCGLLIGFFDDINGLRSRWKILLGLTPAIPLILMGCYTPRPWIPFIGHARLHILYPLLLLVSSTVYLNGANMIDTHNGLLPMFAFALSFFVLILKIVTIHSIEDVVLASLFIATLFVYLLFNMYPAKLFNGNTGAFLIGSILFLIVAVFRVEFYVIIASIPMFLNGFYYISSVKGFLQKEQVSRPTIVDGHGCIHPSRKIHPITFIKLTLLISGKPFSEKELVEILYLVYITTASISFTICYILGYN
;
A
#
# COMPACT_ATOMS: atom_id res chain seq x y z
N MET A 1 20.89 17.71 -32.23
CA MET A 1 21.64 17.19 -31.06
C MET A 1 20.75 16.53 -29.98
N GLY A 2 19.46 16.83 -29.88
CA GLY A 2 18.51 16.28 -28.89
C GLY A 2 18.11 14.81 -29.11
N LEU A 3 17.73 14.44 -30.33
CA LEU A 3 17.21 13.09 -30.65
C LEU A 3 18.25 11.97 -30.45
N SER A 4 19.54 12.23 -30.70
CA SER A 4 20.62 11.24 -30.51
C SER A 4 20.86 10.98 -29.00
N LYS A 5 20.90 12.03 -28.18
CA LYS A 5 21.02 11.90 -26.71
C LYS A 5 19.83 11.20 -26.10
N TYR A 6 18.62 11.47 -26.61
CA TYR A 6 17.39 10.82 -26.19
C TYR A 6 17.42 9.32 -26.49
N LYS A 7 17.77 8.91 -27.72
CA LYS A 7 17.89 7.50 -28.12
C LYS A 7 18.95 6.75 -27.29
N VAL A 8 20.08 7.37 -26.98
CA VAL A 8 21.12 6.76 -26.14
C VAL A 8 20.62 6.58 -24.70
N LYS A 9 19.93 7.57 -24.12
CA LYS A 9 19.37 7.48 -22.76
C LYS A 9 18.28 6.39 -22.68
N VAL A 10 17.42 6.30 -23.67
CA VAL A 10 16.39 5.25 -23.75
C VAL A 10 17.02 3.88 -23.91
N GLY A 11 18.00 3.70 -24.79
CA GLY A 11 18.72 2.43 -24.98
C GLY A 11 19.44 1.95 -23.70
N TYR A 12 20.09 2.86 -22.96
CA TYR A 12 20.73 2.56 -21.68
C TYR A 12 19.70 2.17 -20.62
N MET A 13 18.56 2.86 -20.58
CA MET A 13 17.48 2.57 -19.64
C MET A 13 16.84 1.21 -19.90
N THR A 14 16.59 0.87 -21.19
CA THR A 14 16.01 -0.43 -21.56
C THR A 14 16.94 -1.60 -21.23
N SER A 15 18.24 -1.49 -21.49
CA SER A 15 19.20 -2.56 -21.15
C SER A 15 19.27 -2.81 -19.64
N ASN A 16 19.29 -1.76 -18.83
CA ASN A 16 19.29 -1.89 -17.37
C ASN A 16 17.98 -2.50 -16.84
N ILE A 17 16.82 -2.10 -17.37
CA ILE A 17 15.52 -2.69 -16.99
C ILE A 17 15.52 -4.21 -17.30
N ILE A 18 15.99 -4.61 -18.48
CA ILE A 18 16.07 -6.03 -18.84
C ILE A 18 16.96 -6.81 -17.88
N MET A 19 18.10 -6.25 -17.44
CA MET A 19 18.98 -6.86 -16.45
C MET A 19 18.34 -7.03 -15.07
N THR A 20 17.30 -6.25 -14.73
CA THR A 20 16.59 -6.40 -13.46
C THR A 20 15.49 -7.45 -13.48
N ILE A 21 15.05 -7.93 -14.65
CA ILE A 21 13.99 -8.94 -14.76
C ILE A 21 14.28 -10.21 -13.91
N PRO A 22 15.48 -10.81 -13.95
CA PRO A 22 15.77 -11.96 -13.10
C PRO A 22 15.62 -11.66 -11.60
N ILE A 23 15.99 -10.45 -11.16
CA ILE A 23 15.85 -10.02 -9.77
C ILE A 23 14.36 -9.93 -9.38
N LEU A 24 13.54 -9.35 -10.24
CA LEU A 24 12.08 -9.26 -10.04
C LEU A 24 11.46 -10.66 -9.97
N MET A 25 11.87 -11.57 -10.85
CA MET A 25 11.40 -12.96 -10.84
C MET A 25 11.80 -13.70 -9.56
N ILE A 26 13.05 -13.55 -9.10
CA ILE A 26 13.52 -14.14 -7.83
C ILE A 26 12.67 -13.60 -6.67
N SER A 27 12.45 -12.30 -6.61
CA SER A 27 11.63 -11.66 -5.57
C SER A 27 10.18 -12.16 -5.58
N ALA A 28 9.60 -12.32 -6.76
CA ALA A 28 8.27 -12.90 -6.97
C ALA A 28 8.21 -14.35 -6.48
N VAL A 29 9.22 -15.17 -6.81
CA VAL A 29 9.33 -16.57 -6.35
C VAL A 29 9.45 -16.63 -4.84
N PHE A 30 10.27 -15.78 -4.21
CA PHE A 30 10.39 -15.73 -2.75
C PHE A 30 9.08 -15.31 -2.09
N THR A 31 8.35 -14.34 -2.65
CA THR A 31 7.00 -13.98 -2.18
C THR A 31 6.05 -15.17 -2.28
N PHE A 32 6.06 -15.89 -3.39
CA PHE A 32 5.19 -17.05 -3.62
C PHE A 32 5.49 -18.19 -2.65
N LEU A 33 6.75 -18.61 -2.56
CA LEU A 33 7.16 -19.73 -1.71
C LEU A 33 6.94 -19.42 -0.23
N SER A 34 7.27 -18.20 0.21
CA SER A 34 7.04 -17.79 1.60
C SER A 34 5.56 -17.66 1.93
N SER A 35 4.69 -17.31 0.97
CA SER A 35 3.23 -17.33 1.17
C SER A 35 2.71 -18.75 1.42
N ILE A 36 3.14 -19.72 0.62
CA ILE A 36 2.77 -21.13 0.81
C ILE A 36 3.27 -21.64 2.16
N LEU A 37 4.53 -21.34 2.49
CA LEU A 37 5.14 -21.76 3.75
C LEU A 37 4.42 -21.16 4.96
N LEU A 38 4.12 -19.86 4.92
CA LEU A 38 3.40 -19.18 6.00
C LEU A 38 2.01 -19.76 6.20
N ILE A 39 1.24 -19.96 5.13
CA ILE A 39 -0.10 -20.59 5.18
C ILE A 39 -0.02 -21.95 5.88
N LYS A 40 0.99 -22.78 5.53
CA LYS A 40 1.18 -24.09 6.16
C LYS A 40 1.52 -23.98 7.64
N ILE A 41 2.43 -23.05 8.01
CA ILE A 41 2.85 -22.85 9.40
C ILE A 41 1.65 -22.37 10.24
N GLU A 42 0.92 -21.36 9.78
CA GLU A 42 -0.20 -20.79 10.53
C GLU A 42 -1.33 -21.80 10.70
N LYS A 43 -1.66 -22.57 9.65
CA LYS A 43 -2.65 -23.67 9.75
C LYS A 43 -2.23 -24.73 10.77
N ASN A 44 -0.97 -25.16 10.76
CA ASN A 44 -0.46 -26.16 11.68
C ASN A 44 -0.41 -25.67 13.12
N ARG A 45 -0.22 -24.36 13.33
CA ARG A 45 -0.17 -23.74 14.66
C ARG A 45 -1.52 -23.21 15.14
N GLY A 46 -2.59 -23.31 14.33
CA GLY A 46 -3.91 -22.80 14.67
C GLY A 46 -3.99 -21.26 14.71
N ILE A 47 -3.05 -20.56 14.06
CA ILE A 47 -3.06 -19.09 13.94
C ILE A 47 -4.02 -18.70 12.82
N LEU A 48 -5.31 -18.69 13.14
CA LEU A 48 -6.38 -18.49 12.17
C LEU A 48 -7.35 -17.41 12.63
N CYS A 49 -7.80 -16.58 11.71
CA CYS A 49 -8.81 -15.56 11.94
C CYS A 49 -10.11 -15.90 11.19
N LYS A 50 -11.25 -15.61 11.81
CA LYS A 50 -12.58 -15.80 11.21
C LYS A 50 -12.80 -14.80 10.09
N ASP A 51 -13.21 -15.29 8.92
CA ASP A 51 -13.71 -14.43 7.84
C ASP A 51 -15.15 -14.00 8.19
N VAL A 52 -15.30 -12.75 8.52
CA VAL A 52 -16.54 -12.16 9.01
C VAL A 52 -17.54 -11.81 7.89
N HIS A 53 -17.11 -11.95 6.63
CA HIS A 53 -17.91 -11.69 5.45
C HIS A 53 -18.55 -12.97 4.87
N LYS A 54 -18.38 -14.10 5.57
CA LYS A 54 -19.02 -15.39 5.20
C LYS A 54 -20.23 -15.66 6.07
N PRO A 55 -21.31 -16.22 5.51
CA PRO A 55 -22.50 -16.62 6.27
C PRO A 55 -22.27 -17.89 7.13
N TYR A 56 -21.14 -18.56 6.94
CA TYR A 56 -20.71 -19.76 7.68
C TYR A 56 -19.35 -19.53 8.34
N GLU A 57 -18.99 -20.41 9.25
CA GLU A 57 -17.68 -20.32 9.91
C GLU A 57 -16.57 -20.70 8.93
N TYR A 58 -15.73 -19.75 8.63
CA TYR A 58 -14.57 -19.90 7.77
C TYR A 58 -13.37 -19.19 8.38
N TYR A 59 -12.27 -19.91 8.46
CA TYR A 59 -11.05 -19.44 9.11
C TYR A 59 -9.88 -19.48 8.15
N LEU A 60 -9.05 -18.43 8.17
CA LEU A 60 -7.89 -18.27 7.31
C LEU A 60 -6.66 -17.83 8.11
N PRO A 61 -5.46 -18.23 7.67
CA PRO A 61 -4.20 -17.63 8.14
C PRO A 61 -4.26 -16.11 8.09
N CYS A 62 -3.71 -15.40 9.09
CA CYS A 62 -4.02 -13.99 9.25
C CYS A 62 -2.84 -13.05 9.58
N ILE A 63 -1.59 -13.52 9.50
CA ILE A 63 -0.39 -12.68 9.70
C ILE A 63 0.38 -12.56 8.36
N GLY A 64 -0.31 -12.11 7.31
CA GLY A 64 0.13 -12.22 5.91
C GLY A 64 1.26 -11.28 5.47
N GLY A 65 1.75 -10.36 6.30
CA GLY A 65 2.77 -9.39 5.88
C GLY A 65 4.15 -9.99 5.55
N PHE A 66 4.54 -11.10 6.21
CA PHE A 66 5.88 -11.67 6.07
C PHE A 66 6.25 -12.09 4.64
N PRO A 67 5.39 -12.74 3.84
CA PRO A 67 5.74 -13.09 2.46
C PRO A 67 6.08 -11.88 1.59
N LEU A 68 5.26 -10.82 1.70
CA LEU A 68 5.48 -9.60 0.96
C LEU A 68 6.79 -8.90 1.40
N TYR A 69 7.10 -8.93 2.71
CA TYR A 69 8.36 -8.41 3.24
C TYR A 69 9.56 -9.20 2.72
N ILE A 70 9.53 -10.54 2.77
CA ILE A 70 10.63 -11.41 2.32
C ILE A 70 10.93 -11.19 0.83
N GLY A 71 9.90 -11.13 -0.02
CA GLY A 71 10.07 -10.87 -1.43
C GLY A 71 10.70 -9.50 -1.72
N ASN A 72 10.20 -8.44 -1.07
CA ASN A 72 10.78 -7.10 -1.23
C ASN A 72 12.19 -7.01 -0.65
N LEU A 73 12.46 -7.59 0.52
CA LEU A 73 13.80 -7.62 1.12
C LEU A 73 14.80 -8.30 0.17
N THR A 74 14.45 -9.47 -0.36
CA THR A 74 15.29 -10.21 -1.34
C THR A 74 15.57 -9.34 -2.56
N GLY A 75 14.55 -8.70 -3.12
CA GLY A 75 14.71 -7.83 -4.28
C GLY A 75 15.62 -6.64 -4.01
N ILE A 76 15.41 -5.93 -2.90
CA ILE A 76 16.21 -4.76 -2.53
C ILE A 76 17.68 -5.15 -2.30
N LEU A 77 17.93 -6.27 -1.61
CA LEU A 77 19.31 -6.76 -1.40
C LEU A 77 20.01 -7.12 -2.73
N LEU A 78 19.31 -7.74 -3.66
CA LEU A 78 19.83 -8.03 -4.99
C LEU A 78 20.06 -6.76 -5.82
N LEU A 79 19.09 -5.82 -5.81
CA LEU A 79 19.24 -4.54 -6.51
C LEU A 79 20.40 -3.71 -5.96
N MET A 80 20.61 -3.73 -4.65
CA MET A 80 21.76 -3.12 -3.99
C MET A 80 23.08 -3.80 -4.39
N TYR A 81 23.13 -5.13 -4.36
CA TYR A 81 24.32 -5.91 -4.71
C TYR A 81 24.75 -5.66 -6.16
N PHE A 82 23.80 -5.61 -7.09
CA PHE A 82 24.06 -5.32 -8.51
C PHE A 82 24.15 -3.82 -8.81
N LYS A 83 24.14 -2.94 -7.79
CA LYS A 83 24.29 -1.47 -7.90
C LYS A 83 23.18 -0.78 -8.70
N PHE A 84 21.98 -1.34 -8.74
CA PHE A 84 20.79 -0.69 -9.28
C PHE A 84 20.13 0.26 -8.28
N LEU A 85 20.42 0.12 -6.97
CA LEU A 85 19.99 1.01 -5.91
C LEU A 85 21.19 1.43 -5.06
N ASP A 86 21.20 2.71 -4.65
CA ASP A 86 22.20 3.23 -3.72
C ASP A 86 22.10 2.54 -2.35
N LEU A 87 23.24 2.34 -1.69
CA LEU A 87 23.34 1.68 -0.39
C LEU A 87 22.48 2.37 0.69
N ARG A 88 22.55 3.71 0.78
CA ARG A 88 21.81 4.48 1.79
C ARG A 88 20.31 4.36 1.57
N LEU A 89 19.87 4.49 0.32
CA LEU A 89 18.47 4.33 -0.06
C LEU A 89 17.98 2.92 0.24
N SER A 90 18.74 1.88 -0.11
CA SER A 90 18.38 0.49 0.13
C SER A 90 18.20 0.20 1.62
N ILE A 91 19.14 0.63 2.47
CA ILE A 91 19.04 0.48 3.92
C ILE A 91 17.83 1.24 4.46
N SER A 92 17.61 2.48 4.01
CA SER A 92 16.43 3.27 4.42
C SER A 92 15.12 2.56 4.10
N ILE A 93 14.97 2.02 2.88
CA ILE A 93 13.77 1.30 2.44
C ILE A 93 13.54 0.05 3.30
N ILE A 94 14.60 -0.75 3.54
CA ILE A 94 14.52 -1.94 4.39
C ILE A 94 14.05 -1.56 5.81
N LEU A 95 14.63 -0.51 6.41
CA LEU A 95 14.26 -0.06 7.74
C LEU A 95 12.81 0.46 7.79
N VAL A 96 12.36 1.23 6.80
CA VAL A 96 10.96 1.70 6.70
C VAL A 96 10.00 0.52 6.68
N MET A 97 10.24 -0.47 5.81
CA MET A 97 9.39 -1.66 5.70
C MET A 97 9.45 -2.52 6.98
N THR A 98 10.62 -2.64 7.61
CA THR A 98 10.78 -3.37 8.87
C THR A 98 9.99 -2.70 9.99
N CYS A 99 10.04 -1.38 10.10
CA CYS A 99 9.23 -0.64 11.08
C CYS A 99 7.74 -0.93 10.89
N GLY A 100 7.22 -0.81 9.67
CA GLY A 100 5.81 -1.10 9.40
C GLY A 100 5.43 -2.55 9.71
N LEU A 101 6.25 -3.52 9.26
CA LEU A 101 6.06 -4.94 9.56
C LEU A 101 5.97 -5.19 11.08
N LEU A 102 6.92 -4.66 11.85
CA LEU A 102 6.99 -4.86 13.30
C LEU A 102 5.80 -4.20 14.01
N ILE A 103 5.41 -2.98 13.65
CA ILE A 103 4.23 -2.32 14.22
C ILE A 103 3.00 -3.19 14.01
N GLY A 104 2.78 -3.66 12.79
CA GLY A 104 1.64 -4.52 12.46
C GLY A 104 1.70 -5.87 13.19
N PHE A 105 2.88 -6.49 13.26
CA PHE A 105 3.08 -7.75 13.96
C PHE A 105 2.81 -7.65 15.46
N PHE A 106 3.30 -6.60 16.11
CA PHE A 106 2.98 -6.35 17.52
C PHE A 106 1.50 -6.06 17.74
N ASP A 107 0.85 -5.41 16.77
CA ASP A 107 -0.60 -5.18 16.81
C ASP A 107 -1.41 -6.48 16.65
N ASP A 108 -0.98 -7.39 15.78
CA ASP A 108 -1.62 -8.70 15.62
C ASP A 108 -1.51 -9.58 16.89
N ILE A 109 -0.39 -9.50 17.61
CA ILE A 109 -0.16 -10.31 18.82
C ILE A 109 -0.80 -9.70 20.07
N ASN A 110 -0.62 -8.40 20.29
CA ASN A 110 -0.91 -7.75 21.59
C ASN A 110 -2.11 -6.79 21.52
N GLY A 111 -2.59 -6.41 20.33
CA GLY A 111 -3.65 -5.42 20.17
C GLY A 111 -3.21 -4.02 20.62
N LEU A 112 -2.54 -3.27 19.77
CA LEU A 112 -2.09 -1.92 20.07
C LEU A 112 -3.26 -0.93 20.19
N ARG A 113 -3.26 -0.09 21.22
CA ARG A 113 -4.22 1.02 21.33
C ARG A 113 -4.03 2.02 20.19
N SER A 114 -5.12 2.61 19.70
CA SER A 114 -5.11 3.52 18.52
C SER A 114 -4.07 4.65 18.61
N ARG A 115 -3.88 5.25 19.82
CA ARG A 115 -2.86 6.28 20.04
C ARG A 115 -1.43 5.80 19.80
N TRP A 116 -1.11 4.56 20.16
CA TRP A 116 0.20 3.98 19.93
C TRP A 116 0.43 3.69 18.46
N LYS A 117 -0.60 3.27 17.72
CA LYS A 117 -0.51 3.08 16.26
C LYS A 117 -0.17 4.39 15.55
N ILE A 118 -0.74 5.51 15.99
CA ILE A 118 -0.43 6.84 15.46
C ILE A 118 1.02 7.24 15.77
N LEU A 119 1.45 7.11 17.03
CA LEU A 119 2.81 7.48 17.44
C LEU A 119 3.88 6.60 16.78
N LEU A 120 3.70 5.28 16.82
CA LEU A 120 4.64 4.34 16.18
C LEU A 120 4.63 4.51 14.66
N GLY A 121 3.51 4.90 14.06
CA GLY A 121 3.42 5.20 12.63
C GLY A 121 4.32 6.37 12.16
N LEU A 122 4.86 7.18 13.07
CA LEU A 122 5.87 8.18 12.74
C LEU A 122 7.27 7.56 12.50
N THR A 123 7.55 6.41 13.11
CA THR A 123 8.90 5.81 13.11
C THR A 123 9.43 5.41 11.73
N PRO A 124 8.63 4.96 10.74
CA PRO A 124 9.15 4.65 9.41
C PRO A 124 9.73 5.84 8.65
N ALA A 125 9.34 7.08 8.98
CA ALA A 125 9.95 8.27 8.37
C ALA A 125 11.38 8.55 8.86
N ILE A 126 11.73 8.08 10.07
CA ILE A 126 13.02 8.39 10.71
C ILE A 126 14.22 7.93 9.88
N PRO A 127 14.29 6.70 9.35
CA PRO A 127 15.42 6.26 8.52
C PRO A 127 15.64 7.14 7.29
N LEU A 128 14.56 7.52 6.59
CA LEU A 128 14.66 8.39 5.41
C LEU A 128 15.19 9.78 5.77
N ILE A 129 14.73 10.33 6.91
CA ILE A 129 15.16 11.65 7.38
C ILE A 129 16.63 11.62 7.79
N LEU A 130 17.05 10.65 8.59
CA LEU A 130 18.43 10.55 9.09
C LEU A 130 19.44 10.28 7.98
N MET A 131 19.07 9.48 6.97
CA MET A 131 19.95 9.16 5.85
C MET A 131 19.85 10.18 4.71
N GLY A 132 18.94 11.16 4.80
CA GLY A 132 18.74 12.18 3.76
C GLY A 132 18.21 11.60 2.44
N CYS A 133 17.49 10.46 2.49
CA CYS A 133 16.97 9.75 1.32
C CYS A 133 15.62 10.31 0.87
N TYR A 134 15.50 11.64 0.74
CA TYR A 134 14.29 12.33 0.27
C TYR A 134 14.67 13.61 -0.46
N THR A 135 13.73 14.14 -1.26
CA THR A 135 13.93 15.41 -1.99
C THR A 135 12.88 16.42 -1.55
N PRO A 136 13.24 17.50 -0.82
CA PRO A 136 12.30 18.48 -0.27
C PRO A 136 11.82 19.49 -1.33
N ARG A 137 11.40 18.97 -2.50
CA ARG A 137 10.94 19.74 -3.66
C ARG A 137 9.75 19.08 -4.31
N PRO A 138 8.60 18.96 -3.60
CA PRO A 138 7.40 18.39 -4.20
C PRO A 138 6.95 19.22 -5.40
N TRP A 139 6.50 18.52 -6.43
CA TRP A 139 5.87 19.17 -7.57
C TRP A 139 4.41 19.52 -7.24
N ILE A 140 4.05 20.78 -7.50
CA ILE A 140 2.69 21.30 -7.29
C ILE A 140 2.20 21.85 -8.62
N PRO A 141 0.99 21.43 -9.11
CA PRO A 141 0.42 21.95 -10.34
C PRO A 141 0.39 23.48 -10.36
N PHE A 142 0.67 24.08 -11.51
CA PHE A 142 0.70 25.52 -11.76
C PHE A 142 1.80 26.31 -11.02
N ILE A 143 2.41 25.75 -9.98
CA ILE A 143 3.48 26.40 -9.19
C ILE A 143 4.86 25.83 -9.56
N GLY A 144 4.91 24.54 -9.96
CA GLY A 144 6.16 23.82 -10.19
C GLY A 144 6.73 23.22 -8.91
N HIS A 145 8.07 23.15 -8.79
CA HIS A 145 8.74 22.54 -7.64
C HIS A 145 8.85 23.52 -6.46
N ALA A 146 8.05 23.29 -5.43
CA ALA A 146 8.12 24.04 -4.17
C ALA A 146 9.39 23.65 -3.37
N ARG A 147 10.01 24.63 -2.69
CA ARG A 147 11.21 24.41 -1.85
C ARG A 147 10.80 24.35 -0.38
N LEU A 148 10.63 23.15 0.17
CA LEU A 148 10.11 22.93 1.53
C LEU A 148 11.18 22.36 2.48
N HIS A 149 12.42 22.81 2.43
CA HIS A 149 13.55 22.20 3.14
C HIS A 149 13.30 21.99 4.64
N ILE A 150 12.70 22.95 5.33
CA ILE A 150 12.44 22.87 6.78
C ILE A 150 11.15 22.07 7.08
N LEU A 151 10.11 22.27 6.27
CA LEU A 151 8.80 21.65 6.51
C LEU A 151 8.73 20.19 6.05
N TYR A 152 9.51 19.81 5.04
CA TYR A 152 9.38 18.49 4.40
C TYR A 152 9.66 17.31 5.35
N PRO A 153 10.68 17.33 6.24
CA PRO A 153 10.85 16.27 7.24
C PRO A 153 9.63 16.09 8.14
N LEU A 154 8.97 17.18 8.53
CA LEU A 154 7.74 17.12 9.32
C LEU A 154 6.60 16.52 8.51
N LEU A 155 6.47 16.89 7.23
CA LEU A 155 5.49 16.28 6.32
C LEU A 155 5.75 14.78 6.12
N LEU A 156 7.00 14.32 6.07
CA LEU A 156 7.33 12.89 6.02
C LEU A 156 6.85 12.14 7.26
N LEU A 157 7.07 12.69 8.47
CA LEU A 157 6.56 12.10 9.72
C LEU A 157 5.03 11.96 9.67
N VAL A 158 4.33 13.04 9.31
CA VAL A 158 2.86 13.02 9.20
C VAL A 158 2.39 12.05 8.11
N SER A 159 3.02 12.06 6.93
CA SER A 159 2.68 11.15 5.83
C SER A 159 2.85 9.70 6.23
N SER A 160 3.93 9.35 6.91
CA SER A 160 4.20 7.99 7.37
C SER A 160 3.03 7.47 8.22
N THR A 161 2.65 8.18 9.28
CA THR A 161 1.55 7.75 10.14
C THR A 161 0.21 7.73 9.41
N VAL A 162 -0.05 8.67 8.48
CA VAL A 162 -1.28 8.73 7.68
C VAL A 162 -1.40 7.53 6.75
N TYR A 163 -0.32 7.18 6.00
CA TYR A 163 -0.36 6.04 5.08
C TYR A 163 -0.42 4.69 5.81
N LEU A 164 0.30 4.52 6.91
CA LEU A 164 0.26 3.28 7.68
C LEU A 164 -1.13 3.04 8.29
N ASN A 165 -1.66 4.02 8.99
CA ASN A 165 -2.99 3.89 9.62
C ASN A 165 -4.11 3.91 8.58
N GLY A 166 -4.00 4.72 7.52
CA GLY A 166 -4.95 4.74 6.40
C GLY A 166 -5.04 3.38 5.70
N ALA A 167 -3.89 2.74 5.42
CA ALA A 167 -3.82 1.40 4.87
C ALA A 167 -4.55 0.38 5.77
N ASN A 168 -4.27 0.41 7.08
CA ASN A 168 -4.94 -0.48 8.03
C ASN A 168 -6.47 -0.22 8.11
N MET A 169 -6.93 1.01 7.88
CA MET A 169 -8.36 1.34 7.89
C MET A 169 -9.11 0.91 6.64
N ILE A 170 -8.45 0.80 5.48
CA ILE A 170 -9.08 0.30 4.25
C ILE A 170 -8.92 -1.21 4.06
N ASP A 171 -8.09 -1.87 4.86
CA ASP A 171 -7.91 -3.33 4.83
C ASP A 171 -9.09 -4.06 5.48
N THR A 172 -10.23 -3.99 4.82
CA THR A 172 -11.50 -4.49 5.35
C THR A 172 -12.04 -5.70 4.61
N HIS A 173 -11.66 -5.89 3.35
CA HIS A 173 -12.12 -6.96 2.47
C HIS A 173 -10.96 -7.58 1.72
N ASN A 174 -11.15 -8.83 1.29
CA ASN A 174 -10.15 -9.64 0.63
C ASN A 174 -9.54 -8.94 -0.60
N GLY A 175 -8.22 -8.73 -0.57
CA GLY A 175 -7.43 -8.15 -1.66
C GLY A 175 -7.54 -6.62 -1.84
N LEU A 176 -8.38 -5.93 -1.07
CA LEU A 176 -8.67 -4.51 -1.31
C LEU A 176 -7.42 -3.63 -1.17
N LEU A 177 -6.71 -3.75 -0.05
CA LEU A 177 -5.51 -2.96 0.20
C LEU A 177 -4.34 -3.32 -0.73
N PRO A 178 -3.98 -4.61 -0.95
CA PRO A 178 -2.92 -4.94 -1.90
C PRO A 178 -3.25 -4.53 -3.34
N MET A 179 -4.51 -4.58 -3.77
CA MET A 179 -4.93 -4.12 -5.09
C MET A 179 -4.78 -2.60 -5.23
N PHE A 180 -5.14 -1.84 -4.19
CA PHE A 180 -4.92 -0.40 -4.17
C PHE A 180 -3.43 -0.07 -4.32
N ALA A 181 -2.57 -0.71 -3.52
CA ALA A 181 -1.13 -0.51 -3.58
C ALA A 181 -0.54 -0.93 -4.94
N PHE A 182 -1.03 -2.03 -5.51
CA PHE A 182 -0.64 -2.50 -6.84
C PHE A 182 -1.02 -1.48 -7.92
N ALA A 183 -2.27 -1.03 -7.95
CA ALA A 183 -2.75 -0.06 -8.94
C ALA A 183 -1.97 1.26 -8.85
N LEU A 184 -1.76 1.77 -7.62
CA LEU A 184 -0.99 2.98 -7.39
C LEU A 184 0.45 2.83 -7.88
N SER A 185 1.13 1.74 -7.53
CA SER A 185 2.50 1.44 -7.97
C SER A 185 2.59 1.31 -9.50
N PHE A 186 1.58 0.70 -10.13
CA PHE A 186 1.53 0.51 -11.58
C PHE A 186 1.49 1.85 -12.33
N PHE A 187 0.63 2.77 -11.94
CA PHE A 187 0.58 4.09 -12.58
C PHE A 187 1.81 4.95 -12.25
N VAL A 188 2.40 4.79 -11.06
CA VAL A 188 3.71 5.41 -10.74
C VAL A 188 4.79 4.90 -11.69
N LEU A 189 4.84 3.59 -11.94
CA LEU A 189 5.79 3.00 -12.91
C LEU A 189 5.62 3.63 -14.30
N ILE A 190 4.38 3.70 -14.80
CA ILE A 190 4.10 4.30 -16.11
C ILE A 190 4.55 5.77 -16.12
N LEU A 191 4.22 6.54 -15.07
CA LEU A 191 4.60 7.94 -14.96
C LEU A 191 6.13 8.11 -15.00
N LYS A 192 6.88 7.26 -14.27
CA LYS A 192 8.34 7.29 -14.25
C LYS A 192 8.99 6.86 -15.56
N ILE A 193 8.39 5.94 -16.30
CA ILE A 193 8.85 5.55 -17.63
C ILE A 193 8.64 6.70 -18.63
N VAL A 194 7.46 7.32 -18.61
CA VAL A 194 7.12 8.39 -19.58
C VAL A 194 7.94 9.66 -19.32
N THR A 195 8.17 10.00 -18.05
CA THR A 195 8.94 11.20 -17.68
C THR A 195 10.46 10.99 -17.68
N ILE A 196 10.94 9.76 -17.85
CA ILE A 196 12.38 9.36 -17.97
C ILE A 196 13.24 9.93 -16.83
N HIS A 197 12.78 9.87 -15.58
CA HIS A 197 13.48 10.50 -14.48
C HIS A 197 14.65 9.68 -13.94
N SER A 198 14.40 8.50 -13.40
CA SER A 198 15.40 7.70 -12.70
C SER A 198 15.18 6.22 -12.96
N ILE A 199 16.27 5.49 -13.26
CA ILE A 199 16.25 4.05 -13.37
C ILE A 199 15.91 3.42 -12.01
N GLU A 200 16.43 3.98 -10.92
CA GLU A 200 16.16 3.52 -9.56
C GLU A 200 14.65 3.52 -9.25
N ASP A 201 13.94 4.61 -9.62
CA ASP A 201 12.49 4.71 -9.43
C ASP A 201 11.74 3.62 -10.22
N VAL A 202 12.10 3.42 -11.50
CA VAL A 202 11.46 2.43 -12.37
C VAL A 202 11.68 1.02 -11.83
N VAL A 203 12.89 0.70 -11.41
CA VAL A 203 13.26 -0.63 -10.91
C VAL A 203 12.59 -0.91 -9.57
N LEU A 204 12.57 0.07 -8.67
CA LEU A 204 11.93 -0.07 -7.36
C LEU A 204 10.40 -0.17 -7.47
N ALA A 205 9.76 0.62 -8.34
CA ALA A 205 8.33 0.49 -8.61
C ALA A 205 8.00 -0.89 -9.21
N SER A 206 8.84 -1.38 -10.14
CA SER A 206 8.68 -2.72 -10.72
C SER A 206 8.80 -3.83 -9.67
N LEU A 207 9.69 -3.67 -8.69
CA LEU A 207 9.82 -4.61 -7.58
C LEU A 207 8.54 -4.66 -6.74
N PHE A 208 8.01 -3.50 -6.33
CA PHE A 208 6.77 -3.44 -5.56
C PHE A 208 5.60 -4.07 -6.34
N ILE A 209 5.49 -3.79 -7.64
CA ILE A 209 4.46 -4.39 -8.50
C ILE A 209 4.60 -5.91 -8.55
N ALA A 210 5.81 -6.44 -8.79
CA ALA A 210 6.03 -7.87 -8.92
C ALA A 210 5.68 -8.63 -7.64
N THR A 211 6.10 -8.12 -6.48
CA THR A 211 5.82 -8.74 -5.18
C THR A 211 4.36 -8.60 -4.77
N LEU A 212 3.72 -7.43 -4.97
CA LEU A 212 2.30 -7.21 -4.73
C LEU A 212 1.41 -8.06 -5.62
N PHE A 213 1.76 -8.21 -6.92
CA PHE A 213 1.03 -9.07 -7.85
C PHE A 213 0.99 -10.52 -7.36
N VAL A 214 2.14 -11.07 -6.98
CA VAL A 214 2.20 -12.45 -6.47
C VAL A 214 1.46 -12.57 -5.13
N TYR A 215 1.59 -11.58 -4.25
CA TYR A 215 0.90 -11.57 -2.97
C TYR A 215 -0.63 -11.53 -3.14
N LEU A 216 -1.13 -10.78 -4.13
CA LEU A 216 -2.55 -10.73 -4.49
C LEU A 216 -3.12 -12.11 -4.83
N LEU A 217 -2.37 -13.04 -5.44
CA LEU A 217 -2.84 -14.40 -5.74
C LEU A 217 -3.25 -15.19 -4.49
N PHE A 218 -2.80 -14.77 -3.32
CA PHE A 218 -3.15 -15.37 -2.04
C PHE A 218 -4.17 -14.55 -1.23
N ASN A 219 -4.19 -13.24 -1.41
CA ASN A 219 -5.01 -12.35 -0.61
C ASN A 219 -6.31 -11.90 -1.31
N MET A 220 -6.37 -11.89 -2.67
CA MET A 220 -7.59 -11.52 -3.39
C MET A 220 -8.72 -12.53 -3.18
N TYR A 221 -9.95 -12.08 -3.40
CA TYR A 221 -11.15 -12.93 -3.26
C TYR A 221 -11.14 -14.12 -4.25
N PRO A 222 -11.41 -15.36 -3.78
CA PRO A 222 -11.50 -15.80 -2.39
C PRO A 222 -10.12 -15.95 -1.75
N ALA A 223 -9.88 -15.25 -0.64
CA ALA A 223 -8.57 -15.24 0.01
C ALA A 223 -8.14 -16.61 0.55
N LYS A 224 -6.83 -16.84 0.53
CA LYS A 224 -6.14 -17.98 1.15
C LYS A 224 -5.33 -17.56 2.37
N LEU A 225 -5.06 -16.25 2.46
CA LEU A 225 -4.23 -15.60 3.49
C LEU A 225 -4.75 -14.16 3.67
N PHE A 226 -5.06 -13.78 4.90
CA PHE A 226 -5.35 -12.37 5.24
C PHE A 226 -4.07 -11.57 5.42
N ASN A 227 -4.16 -10.25 5.19
CA ASN A 227 -3.06 -9.33 5.47
C ASN A 227 -2.68 -9.33 6.95
N GLY A 228 -3.68 -9.29 7.83
CA GLY A 228 -3.49 -8.91 9.22
C GLY A 228 -3.01 -7.47 9.36
N ASN A 229 -2.84 -7.00 10.57
CA ASN A 229 -2.21 -5.70 10.78
C ASN A 229 -0.77 -5.71 10.27
N THR A 230 -0.07 -6.87 10.36
CA THR A 230 1.29 -7.08 9.83
C THR A 230 1.39 -6.71 8.35
N GLY A 231 0.48 -7.21 7.53
CA GLY A 231 0.44 -6.88 6.10
C GLY A 231 -0.06 -5.48 5.82
N ALA A 232 -1.08 -5.01 6.55
CA ALA A 232 -1.65 -3.70 6.35
C ALA A 232 -0.64 -2.57 6.63
N PHE A 233 0.10 -2.63 7.75
CA PHE A 233 1.13 -1.65 8.06
C PHE A 233 2.35 -1.74 7.14
N LEU A 234 2.74 -2.95 6.70
CA LEU A 234 3.78 -3.12 5.70
C LEU A 234 3.40 -2.48 4.36
N ILE A 235 2.19 -2.72 3.86
CA ILE A 235 1.70 -2.12 2.61
C ILE A 235 1.58 -0.59 2.78
N GLY A 236 1.12 -0.12 3.94
CA GLY A 236 1.14 1.29 4.29
C GLY A 236 2.54 1.91 4.23
N SER A 237 3.58 1.16 4.65
CA SER A 237 4.98 1.58 4.52
C SER A 237 5.44 1.63 3.07
N ILE A 238 5.00 0.71 2.21
CA ILE A 238 5.27 0.75 0.76
C ILE A 238 4.61 1.98 0.13
N LEU A 239 3.36 2.28 0.46
CA LEU A 239 2.66 3.48 0.00
C LEU A 239 3.38 4.76 0.46
N PHE A 240 3.84 4.81 1.70
CA PHE A 240 4.64 5.91 2.23
C PHE A 240 5.98 6.06 1.47
N LEU A 241 6.69 4.94 1.18
CA LEU A 241 7.92 4.96 0.38
C LEU A 241 7.68 5.55 -1.01
N ILE A 242 6.56 5.20 -1.64
CA ILE A 242 6.21 5.76 -2.95
C ILE A 242 6.07 7.30 -2.87
N VAL A 243 5.43 7.82 -1.82
CA VAL A 243 5.33 9.27 -1.60
C VAL A 243 6.70 9.89 -1.37
N ALA A 244 7.49 9.31 -0.46
CA ALA A 244 8.71 9.93 0.06
C ALA A 244 9.90 9.87 -0.90
N VAL A 245 10.00 8.79 -1.71
CA VAL A 245 11.17 8.49 -2.53
C VAL A 245 10.96 8.87 -4.00
N PHE A 246 9.78 8.58 -4.56
CA PHE A 246 9.55 8.75 -6.01
C PHE A 246 9.23 10.18 -6.45
N ARG A 247 9.10 11.13 -5.53
CA ARG A 247 8.76 12.53 -5.83
C ARG A 247 7.42 12.69 -6.57
N VAL A 248 6.46 11.84 -6.27
CA VAL A 248 5.12 11.80 -6.90
C VAL A 248 4.03 12.17 -5.91
N GLU A 249 4.34 13.07 -4.96
CA GLU A 249 3.47 13.41 -3.82
C GLU A 249 2.06 13.80 -4.29
N PHE A 250 1.97 14.71 -5.26
CA PHE A 250 0.68 15.17 -5.78
C PHE A 250 -0.12 14.01 -6.38
N TYR A 251 0.52 13.16 -7.21
CA TYR A 251 -0.11 11.98 -7.77
C TYR A 251 -0.67 11.07 -6.68
N VAL A 252 0.18 10.71 -5.71
CA VAL A 252 -0.20 9.73 -4.68
C VAL A 252 -1.28 10.26 -3.76
N ILE A 253 -1.26 11.56 -3.43
CA ILE A 253 -2.30 12.21 -2.61
C ILE A 253 -3.66 12.12 -3.31
N ILE A 254 -3.75 12.46 -4.59
CA ILE A 254 -5.02 12.40 -5.35
C ILE A 254 -5.48 10.94 -5.50
N ALA A 255 -4.58 10.02 -5.85
CA ALA A 255 -4.91 8.60 -5.96
C ALA A 255 -5.39 8.00 -4.63
N SER A 256 -4.93 8.54 -3.49
CA SER A 256 -5.28 8.09 -2.14
C SER A 256 -6.53 8.74 -1.56
N ILE A 257 -7.23 9.62 -2.30
CA ILE A 257 -8.46 10.29 -1.81
C ILE A 257 -9.47 9.29 -1.21
N PRO A 258 -9.79 8.13 -1.84
CA PRO A 258 -10.75 7.20 -1.23
C PRO A 258 -10.29 6.66 0.13
N MET A 259 -8.97 6.42 0.30
CA MET A 259 -8.38 6.00 1.58
C MET A 259 -8.53 7.10 2.63
N PHE A 260 -8.22 8.35 2.28
CA PHE A 260 -8.35 9.49 3.20
C PHE A 260 -9.80 9.76 3.57
N LEU A 261 -10.73 9.68 2.61
CA LEU A 261 -12.15 9.81 2.87
C LEU A 261 -12.66 8.71 3.81
N ASN A 262 -12.23 7.45 3.63
CA ASN A 262 -12.60 6.38 4.55
C ASN A 262 -12.15 6.70 5.98
N GLY A 263 -10.90 7.12 6.17
CA GLY A 263 -10.38 7.55 7.47
C GLY A 263 -11.14 8.73 8.05
N PHE A 264 -11.39 9.76 7.25
CA PHE A 264 -12.14 10.94 7.67
C PHE A 264 -13.58 10.60 8.11
N TYR A 265 -14.31 9.82 7.33
CA TYR A 265 -15.67 9.41 7.67
C TYR A 265 -15.70 8.57 8.96
N TYR A 266 -14.77 7.64 9.10
CA TYR A 266 -14.67 6.84 10.32
C TYR A 266 -14.42 7.72 11.53
N ILE A 267 -13.33 8.50 11.56
CA ILE A 267 -12.90 9.31 12.70
C ILE A 267 -13.98 10.35 13.08
N SER A 268 -14.56 11.03 12.08
CA SER A 268 -15.60 12.05 12.30
C SER A 268 -16.90 11.44 12.84
N SER A 269 -17.29 10.27 12.35
CA SER A 269 -18.53 9.60 12.78
C SER A 269 -18.46 9.05 14.19
N VAL A 270 -17.30 8.52 14.62
CA VAL A 270 -17.10 7.99 15.99
C VAL A 270 -16.58 9.05 16.97
N LYS A 271 -16.31 10.28 16.47
CA LYS A 271 -15.79 11.41 17.25
C LYS A 271 -14.46 11.13 17.97
N GLY A 272 -13.56 10.36 17.32
CA GLY A 272 -12.23 10.09 17.85
C GLY A 272 -11.56 8.81 17.34
N PHE A 273 -10.47 8.45 17.99
CA PHE A 273 -9.67 7.26 17.70
C PHE A 273 -10.06 6.11 18.64
N LEU A 274 -11.21 5.48 18.35
CA LEU A 274 -11.71 4.35 19.14
C LEU A 274 -11.10 3.03 18.67
N GLN A 275 -11.03 2.05 19.56
CA GLN A 275 -10.61 0.68 19.24
C GLN A 275 -11.76 -0.08 18.53
N LYS A 276 -11.42 -1.12 17.75
CA LYS A 276 -12.40 -1.95 17.02
C LYS A 276 -13.48 -2.53 17.94
N GLU A 277 -13.11 -2.89 19.16
CA GLU A 277 -14.00 -3.49 20.18
C GLU A 277 -15.01 -2.48 20.75
N GLN A 278 -14.69 -1.20 20.69
CA GLN A 278 -15.54 -0.10 21.19
C GLN A 278 -16.55 0.40 20.16
N VAL A 279 -16.44 -0.07 18.91
CA VAL A 279 -17.24 0.41 17.79
C VAL A 279 -18.00 -0.75 17.15
N SER A 280 -19.29 -0.55 16.85
CA SER A 280 -20.07 -1.55 16.12
C SER A 280 -19.55 -1.71 14.67
N ARG A 281 -19.76 -2.89 14.09
CA ARG A 281 -19.41 -3.11 12.68
C ARG A 281 -20.26 -2.24 11.77
N PRO A 282 -19.65 -1.63 10.71
CA PRO A 282 -20.37 -0.78 9.76
C PRO A 282 -21.32 -1.58 8.84
N THR A 283 -21.07 -2.87 8.69
CA THR A 283 -21.80 -3.77 7.81
C THR A 283 -22.23 -5.05 8.55
N ILE A 284 -23.26 -5.73 8.05
CA ILE A 284 -23.74 -7.03 8.50
C ILE A 284 -23.86 -7.96 7.29
N VAL A 285 -23.70 -9.26 7.52
CA VAL A 285 -23.87 -10.30 6.49
C VAL A 285 -25.14 -11.07 6.80
N ASP A 286 -25.99 -11.29 5.80
CA ASP A 286 -27.19 -12.09 5.94
C ASP A 286 -26.93 -13.59 5.73
N GLY A 287 -27.99 -14.43 5.89
CA GLY A 287 -27.88 -15.88 5.72
C GLY A 287 -27.55 -16.32 4.28
N HIS A 288 -27.68 -15.45 3.29
CA HIS A 288 -27.35 -15.70 1.88
C HIS A 288 -25.95 -15.23 1.51
N GLY A 289 -25.21 -14.60 2.45
CA GLY A 289 -23.87 -14.07 2.21
C GLY A 289 -23.86 -12.67 1.58
N CYS A 290 -24.99 -11.97 1.57
CA CYS A 290 -25.05 -10.59 1.11
C CYS A 290 -24.70 -9.62 2.23
N ILE A 291 -23.93 -8.59 1.88
CA ILE A 291 -23.46 -7.55 2.79
C ILE A 291 -24.44 -6.37 2.75
N HIS A 292 -24.93 -6.01 3.92
CA HIS A 292 -25.88 -4.90 4.14
C HIS A 292 -25.23 -3.82 5.00
N PRO A 293 -25.65 -2.54 4.87
CA PRO A 293 -25.24 -1.52 5.81
C PRO A 293 -25.85 -1.82 7.19
N SER A 294 -25.03 -1.68 8.25
CA SER A 294 -25.54 -1.80 9.63
C SER A 294 -26.62 -0.76 9.91
N ARG A 295 -27.67 -1.15 10.65
CA ARG A 295 -28.75 -0.23 11.10
C ARG A 295 -28.25 0.86 12.05
N LYS A 296 -27.14 0.65 12.77
CA LYS A 296 -26.53 1.68 13.61
C LYS A 296 -26.00 2.81 12.72
N ILE A 297 -26.21 4.06 13.12
CA ILE A 297 -25.73 5.23 12.36
C ILE A 297 -24.20 5.21 12.25
N HIS A 298 -23.50 4.94 13.34
CA HIS A 298 -22.03 4.92 13.40
C HIS A 298 -21.48 3.49 13.58
N PRO A 299 -20.26 3.21 13.05
CA PRO A 299 -19.39 4.08 12.27
C PRO A 299 -19.85 4.24 10.83
N ILE A 300 -19.45 5.35 10.20
CA ILE A 300 -19.55 5.56 8.77
C ILE A 300 -18.22 5.23 8.14
N THR A 301 -18.24 4.36 7.14
CA THR A 301 -17.05 3.97 6.34
C THR A 301 -17.37 4.15 4.86
N PHE A 302 -16.35 4.20 4.01
CA PHE A 302 -16.53 4.29 2.57
C PHE A 302 -17.41 3.15 2.03
N ILE A 303 -17.19 1.93 2.54
CA ILE A 303 -18.00 0.74 2.19
C ILE A 303 -19.46 0.91 2.58
N LYS A 304 -19.71 1.36 3.81
CA LYS A 304 -21.10 1.59 4.26
C LYS A 304 -21.80 2.64 3.40
N LEU A 305 -21.10 3.72 3.02
CA LEU A 305 -21.64 4.73 2.10
C LEU A 305 -21.94 4.14 0.73
N THR A 306 -21.07 3.30 0.18
CA THR A 306 -21.30 2.59 -1.10
C THR A 306 -22.61 1.78 -1.05
N LEU A 307 -22.82 1.02 0.04
CA LEU A 307 -24.04 0.24 0.25
C LEU A 307 -25.29 1.12 0.40
N LEU A 308 -25.19 2.23 1.12
CA LEU A 308 -26.32 3.16 1.32
C LEU A 308 -26.70 3.88 0.02
N ILE A 309 -25.70 4.31 -0.77
CA ILE A 309 -25.93 5.00 -2.05
C ILE A 309 -26.53 4.04 -3.09
N SER A 310 -26.08 2.79 -3.11
CA SER A 310 -26.60 1.78 -4.06
C SER A 310 -28.04 1.36 -3.76
N GLY A 311 -28.48 1.50 -2.51
CA GLY A 311 -29.82 1.07 -2.06
C GLY A 311 -30.07 -0.44 -2.07
N LYS A 312 -29.04 -1.26 -2.37
CA LYS A 312 -29.14 -2.71 -2.44
C LYS A 312 -27.94 -3.39 -1.76
N PRO A 313 -28.12 -4.62 -1.26
CA PRO A 313 -27.01 -5.43 -0.75
C PRO A 313 -26.14 -5.93 -1.90
N PHE A 314 -24.89 -6.29 -1.59
CA PHE A 314 -23.96 -6.90 -2.52
C PHE A 314 -23.37 -8.19 -1.91
N SER A 315 -23.02 -9.14 -2.75
CA SER A 315 -22.10 -10.20 -2.35
C SER A 315 -20.71 -9.58 -2.07
N GLU A 316 -19.89 -10.27 -1.28
CA GLU A 316 -18.52 -9.81 -1.00
C GLU A 316 -17.73 -9.56 -2.30
N LYS A 317 -17.89 -10.47 -3.29
CA LYS A 317 -17.22 -10.35 -4.59
C LYS A 317 -17.61 -9.06 -5.33
N GLU A 318 -18.91 -8.81 -5.49
CA GLU A 318 -19.40 -7.61 -6.16
C GLU A 318 -18.92 -6.32 -5.46
N LEU A 319 -18.96 -6.29 -4.13
CA LEU A 319 -18.52 -5.14 -3.35
C LEU A 319 -17.03 -4.88 -3.54
N VAL A 320 -16.20 -5.93 -3.51
CA VAL A 320 -14.75 -5.84 -3.73
C VAL A 320 -14.45 -5.36 -5.15
N GLU A 321 -15.16 -5.86 -6.17
CA GLU A 321 -15.00 -5.44 -7.56
C GLU A 321 -15.35 -3.95 -7.76
N ILE A 322 -16.42 -3.46 -7.12
CA ILE A 322 -16.78 -2.04 -7.14
C ILE A 322 -15.67 -1.18 -6.49
N LEU A 323 -15.15 -1.61 -5.35
CA LEU A 323 -14.08 -0.89 -4.66
C LEU A 323 -12.78 -0.89 -5.46
N TYR A 324 -12.44 -2.00 -6.13
CA TYR A 324 -11.30 -2.05 -7.05
C TYR A 324 -11.45 -1.03 -8.18
N LEU A 325 -12.63 -0.94 -8.79
CA LEU A 325 -12.90 0.05 -9.82
C LEU A 325 -12.69 1.48 -9.31
N VAL A 326 -13.16 1.78 -8.10
CA VAL A 326 -12.95 3.12 -7.50
C VAL A 326 -11.46 3.41 -7.34
N TYR A 327 -10.66 2.49 -6.78
CA TYR A 327 -9.24 2.72 -6.56
C TYR A 327 -8.44 2.81 -7.87
N ILE A 328 -8.73 1.93 -8.84
CA ILE A 328 -8.09 1.98 -10.15
C ILE A 328 -8.45 3.27 -10.88
N THR A 329 -9.71 3.67 -10.82
CA THR A 329 -10.19 4.90 -11.47
C THR A 329 -9.55 6.15 -10.87
N THR A 330 -9.47 6.25 -9.53
CA THR A 330 -8.81 7.40 -8.89
C THR A 330 -7.31 7.45 -9.19
N ALA A 331 -6.62 6.31 -9.21
CA ALA A 331 -5.22 6.24 -9.60
C ALA A 331 -5.01 6.64 -11.07
N SER A 332 -5.89 6.17 -11.98
CA SER A 332 -5.86 6.53 -13.40
C SER A 332 -6.14 8.01 -13.65
N ILE A 333 -7.15 8.58 -12.98
CA ILE A 333 -7.47 10.02 -13.06
C ILE A 333 -6.28 10.84 -12.54
N SER A 334 -5.70 10.45 -11.42
CA SER A 334 -4.54 11.14 -10.86
C SER A 334 -3.33 11.10 -11.82
N PHE A 335 -3.06 9.95 -12.44
CA PHE A 335 -2.04 9.81 -13.46
C PHE A 335 -2.31 10.76 -14.64
N THR A 336 -3.54 10.77 -15.15
CA THR A 336 -3.94 11.61 -16.29
C THR A 336 -3.76 13.09 -15.97
N ILE A 337 -4.16 13.53 -14.79
CA ILE A 337 -3.96 14.93 -14.32
C ILE A 337 -2.47 15.28 -14.29
N CYS A 338 -1.63 14.44 -13.67
CA CYS A 338 -0.19 14.68 -13.61
C CYS A 338 0.44 14.73 -15.00
N TYR A 339 0.04 13.84 -15.90
CA TYR A 339 0.56 13.80 -17.27
C TYR A 339 0.17 15.05 -18.08
N ILE A 340 -1.11 15.46 -18.01
CA ILE A 340 -1.61 16.65 -18.74
C ILE A 340 -1.00 17.95 -18.18
N LEU A 341 -0.82 18.04 -16.87
CA LEU A 341 -0.25 19.23 -16.22
C LEU A 341 1.28 19.31 -16.33
N GLY A 342 1.90 18.39 -17.06
CA GLY A 342 3.35 18.42 -17.33
C GLY A 342 4.19 18.12 -16.10
N TYR A 343 3.79 17.09 -15.32
CA TYR A 343 4.66 16.58 -14.27
C TYR A 343 6.02 16.17 -14.86
N ASN A 344 7.09 16.85 -14.42
CA ASN A 344 8.47 16.64 -14.86
C ASN A 344 9.41 16.39 -13.68
#